data_6bf601ef775b864b559f2f8b3b365bb9
#
_entry.id   6bf601ef775b864b559f2f8b3b365bb9
#
_cell.length_a   1.000
_cell.length_b   1.000
_cell.length_c   1.000
_cell.angle_alpha   90.00
_cell.angle_beta   90.00
_cell.angle_gamma   90.00
#
_symmetry.space_group_name_H-M   'P 1'
#
loop_
_entity.id
_entity.type
_entity.pdbx_description
1 polymer ?
#
loop_
_entity_poly.entity_id
_entity_poly.type
_entity_poly.pdbx_seq_one_letter_code
_entity_poly.pdbx_strand_id
1 'polypeptide(L)'
;MMARKTGQPIIVSAGHFLEDPDTDYAEQAKRFTKKLTDSPVIALSVGRNTEEELAALYAFTGDQPIAVITSATHMKRLMLLAQRIGFSELTPVPVEHLSPPAFDITLNIPSLNSIQNTERALYEYFGLLFEHLRAE
;
A
#
# COMPACT_ATOMS: atom_id res chain seq x y z
N MET A 1 -13.65 6.61 9.11
CA MET A 1 -12.50 7.46 8.78
C MET A 1 -11.74 7.79 10.05
N MET A 2 -10.62 7.10 10.26
CA MET A 2 -9.85 7.22 11.51
C MET A 2 -9.26 8.62 11.72
N ALA A 3 -8.67 9.23 10.71
CA ALA A 3 -7.99 10.53 10.82
C ALA A 3 -8.92 11.70 11.22
N ARG A 4 -10.18 11.67 10.83
CA ARG A 4 -11.16 12.70 11.28
C ARG A 4 -11.40 12.72 12.77
N LYS A 5 -11.19 11.60 13.45
CA LYS A 5 -11.43 11.47 14.90
C LYS A 5 -10.18 11.77 15.73
N THR A 6 -8.98 11.59 15.16
CA THR A 6 -7.73 11.66 15.92
C THR A 6 -6.95 12.95 15.68
N GLY A 7 -7.24 13.69 14.60
CA GLY A 7 -6.45 14.88 14.21
C GLY A 7 -5.00 14.55 13.77
N GLN A 8 -4.68 13.28 13.66
CA GLN A 8 -3.33 12.84 13.26
C GLN A 8 -3.06 13.16 11.78
N PRO A 9 -1.79 13.44 11.40
CA PRO A 9 -1.43 13.67 10.02
C PRO A 9 -1.63 12.40 9.19
N ILE A 10 -1.98 12.61 7.92
CA ILE A 10 -2.09 11.56 6.92
C ILE A 10 -0.91 11.71 5.97
N ILE A 11 -0.14 10.66 5.80
CA ILE A 11 0.90 10.60 4.79
C ILE A 11 0.35 9.79 3.61
N VAL A 12 0.41 10.35 2.43
CA VAL A 12 0.07 9.69 1.17
C VAL A 12 1.34 9.47 0.38
N SER A 13 1.59 8.23 0.00
CA SER A 13 2.71 7.83 -0.84
C SER A 13 2.18 7.23 -2.14
N ALA A 14 2.82 7.54 -3.23
CA ALA A 14 2.58 6.92 -4.52
C ALA A 14 3.87 6.99 -5.33
N GLY A 15 4.31 5.85 -5.83
CA GLY A 15 5.47 5.77 -6.70
C GLY A 15 5.23 6.46 -8.06
N HIS A 16 6.30 6.88 -8.70
CA HIS A 16 6.25 7.29 -10.09
C HIS A 16 6.12 6.04 -10.96
N PHE A 17 4.96 5.85 -11.58
CA PHE A 17 4.79 4.81 -12.59
C PHE A 17 5.52 5.21 -13.88
N LEU A 18 6.18 4.26 -14.51
CA LEU A 18 6.99 4.46 -15.73
C LEU A 18 6.22 5.09 -16.90
N GLU A 19 4.88 5.08 -16.86
CA GLU A 19 4.03 5.56 -17.95
C GLU A 19 3.89 7.09 -18.01
N ASP A 20 4.09 7.78 -16.88
CA ASP A 20 4.00 9.25 -16.84
C ASP A 20 4.96 9.83 -15.77
N PRO A 21 6.22 10.07 -16.15
CA PRO A 21 7.23 10.60 -15.22
C PRO A 21 6.95 12.04 -14.76
N ASP A 22 6.08 12.76 -15.45
CA ASP A 22 5.75 14.16 -15.13
C ASP A 22 4.60 14.27 -14.11
N THR A 23 3.91 13.16 -13.82
CA THR A 23 2.79 13.16 -12.89
C THR A 23 3.22 12.80 -11.48
N ASP A 24 3.06 13.74 -10.55
CA ASP A 24 3.21 13.49 -9.11
C ASP A 24 1.90 12.93 -8.53
N TYR A 25 1.81 11.61 -8.49
CA TYR A 25 0.64 10.89 -7.97
C TYR A 25 0.43 11.12 -6.47
N ALA A 26 1.49 11.30 -5.68
CA ALA A 26 1.37 11.58 -4.25
C ALA A 26 0.73 12.96 -4.01
N GLU A 27 1.12 13.98 -4.78
CA GLU A 27 0.50 15.31 -4.70
C GLU A 27 -0.96 15.29 -5.19
N GLN A 28 -1.30 14.49 -6.20
CA GLN A 28 -2.70 14.31 -6.60
C GLN A 28 -3.52 13.63 -5.50
N ALA A 29 -3.00 12.56 -4.90
CA ALA A 29 -3.64 11.88 -3.79
C ALA A 29 -3.82 12.81 -2.58
N LYS A 30 -2.83 13.63 -2.27
CA LYS A 30 -2.91 14.66 -1.21
C LYS A 30 -4.04 15.66 -1.48
N ARG A 31 -4.14 16.20 -2.71
CA ARG A 31 -5.20 17.13 -3.10
C ARG A 31 -6.59 16.51 -2.94
N PHE A 32 -6.73 15.23 -3.32
CA PHE A 32 -7.98 14.50 -3.15
C PHE A 32 -8.29 14.26 -1.67
N THR A 33 -7.30 13.78 -0.90
CA THR A 33 -7.45 13.48 0.53
C THR A 33 -7.82 14.72 1.34
N LYS A 34 -7.25 15.88 1.02
CA LYS A 34 -7.60 17.17 1.66
C LYS A 34 -9.07 17.57 1.51
N LYS A 35 -9.77 17.09 0.49
CA LYS A 35 -11.21 17.33 0.33
C LYS A 35 -12.07 16.47 1.29
N LEU A 36 -11.47 15.42 1.85
CA LEU A 36 -12.18 14.42 2.67
C LEU A 36 -11.90 14.57 4.17
N THR A 37 -10.91 15.37 4.56
CA THR A 37 -10.48 15.51 5.95
C THR A 37 -9.88 16.88 6.23
N ASP A 38 -10.01 17.34 7.47
CA ASP A 38 -9.35 18.54 7.98
C ASP A 38 -7.96 18.24 8.57
N SER A 39 -7.57 16.96 8.65
CA SER A 39 -6.23 16.57 9.12
C SER A 39 -5.14 17.05 8.17
N PRO A 40 -3.94 17.36 8.69
CA PRO A 40 -2.79 17.65 7.85
C PRO A 40 -2.52 16.47 6.90
N VAL A 41 -2.31 16.75 5.62
CA VAL A 41 -1.97 15.75 4.61
C VAL A 41 -0.62 16.06 4.00
N ILE A 42 0.28 15.11 4.09
CA ILE A 42 1.65 15.19 3.60
C ILE A 42 1.79 14.25 2.41
N ALA A 43 2.30 14.73 1.28
CA ALA A 43 2.67 13.88 0.15
C ALA A 43 4.12 13.43 0.30
N LEU A 44 4.36 12.16 0.08
CA LEU A 44 5.68 11.56 0.01
C LEU A 44 5.91 11.11 -1.44
N SER A 45 6.44 12.02 -2.25
CA SER A 45 6.62 11.84 -3.71
C SER A 45 7.99 11.22 -4.01
N VAL A 46 8.37 10.17 -3.32
CA VAL A 46 9.66 9.50 -3.47
C VAL A 46 9.47 7.99 -3.54
N GLY A 47 10.28 7.35 -4.37
CA GLY A 47 10.27 5.91 -4.54
C GLY A 47 9.65 5.47 -5.87
N ARG A 48 10.25 4.44 -6.46
CA ARG A 48 9.78 3.78 -7.69
C ARG A 48 9.10 2.45 -7.39
N ASN A 49 9.24 1.99 -6.17
CA ASN A 49 8.70 0.73 -5.69
C ASN A 49 8.41 0.81 -4.18
N THR A 50 7.72 -0.20 -3.66
CA THR A 50 7.30 -0.25 -2.26
C THR A 50 8.47 -0.19 -1.27
N GLU A 51 9.62 -0.78 -1.60
CA GLU A 51 10.80 -0.77 -0.72
C GLU A 51 11.35 0.66 -0.58
N GLU A 52 11.48 1.39 -1.68
CA GLU A 52 11.93 2.79 -1.68
C GLU A 52 10.94 3.72 -0.99
N GLU A 53 9.63 3.52 -1.21
CA GLU A 53 8.59 4.29 -0.53
C GLU A 53 8.62 4.08 0.99
N LEU A 54 8.77 2.84 1.43
CA LEU A 54 8.89 2.53 2.86
C LEU A 54 10.19 3.06 3.46
N ALA A 55 11.31 3.00 2.74
CA ALA A 55 12.57 3.57 3.19
C ALA A 55 12.46 5.10 3.36
N ALA A 56 11.81 5.78 2.41
CA ALA A 56 11.56 7.21 2.51
C ALA A 56 10.60 7.56 3.66
N LEU A 57 9.56 6.73 3.88
CA LEU A 57 8.67 6.88 5.01
C LEU A 57 9.42 6.74 6.34
N TYR A 58 10.26 5.71 6.45
CA TYR A 58 11.08 5.49 7.65
C TYR A 58 12.06 6.64 7.92
N ALA A 59 12.70 7.16 6.86
CA ALA A 59 13.59 8.32 6.97
C ALA A 59 12.85 9.57 7.44
N PHE A 60 11.56 9.71 7.07
CA PHE A 60 10.73 10.86 7.45
C PHE A 60 10.14 10.73 8.86
N THR A 61 9.69 9.54 9.26
CA THR A 61 8.96 9.32 10.51
C THR A 61 9.80 8.67 11.63
N GLY A 62 10.89 8.00 11.27
CA GLY A 62 11.55 7.08 12.19
C GLY A 62 10.65 5.87 12.51
N ASP A 63 10.96 5.20 13.63
CA ASP A 63 10.19 4.07 14.13
C ASP A 63 9.06 4.51 15.08
N GLN A 64 8.16 5.38 14.54
CA GLN A 64 6.97 5.81 15.28
C GLN A 64 5.79 4.88 14.98
N PRO A 65 4.83 4.75 15.91
CA PRO A 65 3.60 4.00 15.66
C PRO A 65 2.81 4.58 14.48
N ILE A 66 2.64 3.79 13.42
CA ILE A 66 1.95 4.19 12.19
C ILE A 66 0.89 3.16 11.83
N ALA A 67 -0.32 3.63 11.50
CA ALA A 67 -1.32 2.80 10.85
C ALA A 67 -1.13 2.88 9.33
N VAL A 68 -0.84 1.74 8.71
CA VAL A 68 -0.65 1.65 7.25
C VAL A 68 -1.88 1.08 6.58
N ILE A 69 -2.41 1.81 5.59
CA ILE A 69 -3.62 1.46 4.85
C ILE A 69 -3.21 1.11 3.42
N THR A 70 -3.48 -0.12 3.01
CA THR A 70 -3.26 -0.57 1.63
C THR A 70 -4.20 -1.74 1.31
N SER A 71 -4.21 -2.21 0.05
CA SER A 71 -5.02 -3.37 -0.33
C SER A 71 -4.62 -4.62 0.46
N ALA A 72 -5.62 -5.45 0.79
CA ALA A 72 -5.39 -6.69 1.55
C ALA A 72 -4.40 -7.63 0.85
N THR A 73 -4.40 -7.66 -0.48
CA THR A 73 -3.46 -8.47 -1.27
C THR A 73 -2.02 -8.01 -1.12
N HIS A 74 -1.79 -6.70 -1.08
CA HIS A 74 -0.46 -6.10 -0.96
C HIS A 74 0.07 -6.08 0.48
N MET A 75 -0.81 -6.12 1.49
CA MET A 75 -0.46 -5.89 2.89
C MET A 75 0.66 -6.82 3.39
N LYS A 76 0.59 -8.11 3.05
CA LYS A 76 1.58 -9.09 3.52
C LYS A 76 3.00 -8.76 3.03
N ARG A 77 3.16 -8.40 1.75
CA ARG A 77 4.46 -8.04 1.18
C ARG A 77 4.96 -6.72 1.77
N LEU A 78 4.08 -5.74 1.94
CA LEU A 78 4.42 -4.46 2.56
C LEU A 78 4.94 -4.65 3.98
N MET A 79 4.26 -5.43 4.83
CA MET A 79 4.68 -5.69 6.21
C MET A 79 6.03 -6.39 6.29
N LEU A 80 6.31 -7.34 5.38
CA LEU A 80 7.61 -8.01 5.30
C LEU A 80 8.74 -7.00 4.98
N LEU A 81 8.54 -6.15 4.00
CA LEU A 81 9.51 -5.12 3.61
C LEU A 81 9.70 -4.08 4.72
N ALA A 82 8.62 -3.64 5.35
CA ALA A 82 8.67 -2.68 6.44
C ALA A 82 9.49 -3.20 7.64
N GLN A 83 9.31 -4.47 7.99
CA GLN A 83 10.09 -5.11 9.05
C GLN A 83 11.59 -5.14 8.71
N ARG A 84 11.97 -5.42 7.46
CA ARG A 84 13.38 -5.42 7.02
C ARG A 84 13.99 -4.03 7.07
N ILE A 85 13.21 -2.99 6.80
CA ILE A 85 13.67 -1.58 6.86
C ILE A 85 13.87 -1.12 8.29
N GLY A 86 13.17 -1.73 9.27
CA GLY A 86 13.34 -1.43 10.69
C GLY A 86 12.09 -0.90 11.40
N PHE A 87 10.92 -0.91 10.74
CA PHE A 87 9.68 -0.59 11.42
C PHE A 87 9.32 -1.67 12.44
N SER A 88 9.12 -1.28 13.70
CA SER A 88 8.68 -2.18 14.78
C SER A 88 7.20 -1.99 15.14
N GLU A 89 6.64 -0.81 14.90
CA GLU A 89 5.29 -0.43 15.33
C GLU A 89 4.36 -0.01 14.19
N LEU A 90 4.26 -0.87 13.15
CA LEU A 90 3.28 -0.69 12.10
C LEU A 90 1.99 -1.46 12.39
N THR A 91 0.86 -0.75 12.36
CA THR A 91 -0.48 -1.35 12.47
C THR A 91 -1.09 -1.52 11.08
N PRO A 92 -1.26 -2.77 10.57
CA PRO A 92 -1.86 -2.98 9.26
C PRO A 92 -3.37 -2.70 9.29
N VAL A 93 -3.85 -1.95 8.31
CA VAL A 93 -5.28 -1.69 8.06
C VAL A 93 -5.59 -2.09 6.62
N PRO A 94 -5.81 -3.40 6.36
CA PRO A 94 -6.08 -3.87 5.01
C PRO A 94 -7.45 -3.37 4.52
N VAL A 95 -7.50 -2.94 3.26
CA VAL A 95 -8.72 -2.55 2.56
C VAL A 95 -8.82 -3.34 1.24
N GLU A 96 -9.89 -3.15 0.49
CA GLU A 96 -10.08 -3.86 -0.80
C GLU A 96 -9.93 -5.39 -0.70
N HIS A 97 -10.72 -6.00 0.17
CA HIS A 97 -10.79 -7.45 0.26
C HIS A 97 -11.45 -8.02 -1.00
N LEU A 98 -10.64 -8.63 -1.88
CA LEU A 98 -11.09 -9.18 -3.17
C LEU A 98 -11.79 -10.54 -3.04
N SER A 99 -11.67 -11.21 -1.90
CA SER A 99 -12.28 -12.51 -1.66
C SER A 99 -13.58 -12.36 -0.90
N PRO A 100 -14.65 -13.09 -1.29
CA PRO A 100 -15.84 -13.17 -0.48
C PRO A 100 -15.54 -13.86 0.86
N PRO A 101 -16.31 -13.59 1.93
CA PRO A 101 -16.06 -14.16 3.25
C PRO A 101 -16.23 -15.69 3.31
N ALA A 102 -16.88 -16.29 2.31
CA ALA A 102 -17.00 -17.74 2.14
C ALA A 102 -16.30 -18.17 0.85
N PHE A 103 -15.49 -19.23 0.94
CA PHE A 103 -14.86 -19.84 -0.22
C PHE A 103 -15.91 -20.69 -0.97
N ASP A 104 -16.36 -20.18 -2.10
CA ASP A 104 -17.30 -20.87 -2.98
C ASP A 104 -16.60 -21.23 -4.30
N ILE A 105 -16.45 -22.52 -4.57
CA ILE A 105 -15.91 -23.02 -5.84
C ILE A 105 -17.06 -23.09 -6.85
N THR A 106 -17.36 -21.99 -7.49
CA THR A 106 -18.24 -21.97 -8.65
C THR A 106 -17.43 -21.93 -9.93
N LEU A 107 -17.66 -22.94 -10.80
CA LEU A 107 -17.12 -22.94 -12.17
C LEU A 107 -17.90 -21.92 -13.01
N ASN A 108 -17.51 -20.67 -12.89
CA ASN A 108 -18.04 -19.57 -13.69
C ASN A 108 -17.06 -19.20 -14.82
N ILE A 109 -17.61 -18.71 -15.93
CA ILE A 109 -16.79 -18.12 -17.00
C ILE A 109 -16.02 -16.93 -16.40
N PRO A 110 -14.69 -16.87 -16.56
CA PRO A 110 -13.89 -15.79 -16.01
C PRO A 110 -14.38 -14.42 -16.51
N SER A 111 -14.74 -13.54 -15.59
CA SER A 111 -15.02 -12.14 -15.92
C SER A 111 -13.72 -11.35 -16.02
N LEU A 112 -13.74 -10.18 -16.68
CA LEU A 112 -12.58 -9.28 -16.70
C LEU A 112 -12.09 -8.94 -15.29
N ASN A 113 -13.00 -8.74 -14.34
CA ASN A 113 -12.63 -8.48 -12.94
C ASN A 113 -11.94 -9.67 -12.29
N SER A 114 -12.38 -10.92 -12.56
CA SER A 114 -11.72 -12.10 -12.01
C SER A 114 -10.33 -12.33 -12.59
N ILE A 115 -10.11 -11.99 -13.87
CA ILE A 115 -8.80 -12.03 -14.53
C ILE A 115 -7.87 -10.99 -13.88
N GLN A 116 -8.31 -9.74 -13.71
CA GLN A 116 -7.53 -8.68 -13.06
C GLN A 116 -7.19 -9.01 -11.59
N ASN A 117 -8.13 -9.59 -10.85
CA ASN A 117 -7.88 -10.01 -9.49
C ASN A 117 -6.86 -11.15 -9.41
N THR A 118 -6.89 -12.07 -10.37
CA THR A 118 -5.91 -13.15 -10.48
C THR A 118 -4.53 -12.60 -10.82
N GLU A 119 -4.44 -11.67 -11.76
CA GLU A 119 -3.19 -10.97 -12.11
C GLU A 119 -2.58 -10.29 -10.89
N ARG A 120 -3.35 -9.49 -10.15
CA ARG A 120 -2.89 -8.84 -8.91
C ARG A 120 -2.40 -9.85 -7.88
N ALA A 121 -3.15 -10.94 -7.66
CA ALA A 121 -2.76 -11.98 -6.73
C ALA A 121 -1.44 -12.64 -7.13
N LEU A 122 -1.28 -13.00 -8.41
CA LEU A 122 -0.04 -13.55 -8.93
C LEU A 122 1.14 -12.60 -8.76
N TYR A 123 0.95 -11.31 -9.09
CA TYR A 123 1.97 -10.30 -8.90
C TYR A 123 2.47 -10.24 -7.46
N GLU A 124 1.56 -10.26 -6.48
CA GLU A 124 1.92 -10.22 -5.07
C GLU A 124 2.59 -11.55 -4.60
N TYR A 125 2.14 -12.70 -5.10
CA TYR A 125 2.78 -13.99 -4.81
C TYR A 125 4.21 -14.08 -5.37
N PHE A 126 4.42 -13.62 -6.61
CA PHE A 126 5.77 -13.55 -7.18
C PHE A 126 6.65 -12.53 -6.43
N GLY A 127 6.08 -11.40 -6.04
CA GLY A 127 6.78 -10.43 -5.20
C GLY A 127 7.20 -11.02 -3.86
N LEU A 128 6.33 -11.76 -3.17
CA LEU A 128 6.66 -12.46 -1.92
C LEU A 128 7.74 -13.53 -2.12
N LEU A 129 7.65 -14.31 -3.20
CA LEU A 129 8.66 -15.33 -3.53
C LEU A 129 10.02 -14.68 -3.77
N PHE A 130 10.06 -13.60 -4.54
CA PHE A 130 11.28 -12.84 -4.81
C PHE A 130 11.91 -12.32 -3.51
N GLU A 131 11.09 -11.76 -2.60
CA GLU A 131 11.57 -11.28 -1.31
C GLU A 131 12.12 -12.41 -0.42
N HIS A 132 11.52 -13.60 -0.48
CA HIS A 132 12.04 -14.76 0.25
C HIS A 132 13.42 -15.20 -0.27
N LEU A 133 13.57 -15.25 -1.60
CA LEU A 133 14.85 -15.64 -2.23
C LEU A 133 15.97 -14.63 -2.00
N ARG A 134 15.65 -13.35 -1.81
CA ARG A 134 16.64 -12.30 -1.46
C ARG A 134 17.10 -12.36 0.00
N ALA A 135 16.36 -13.05 0.85
CA ALA A 135 16.63 -13.11 2.28
C ALA A 135 17.61 -14.24 2.68
N GLU A 136 17.88 -15.17 1.73
CA GLU A 136 18.90 -16.23 1.86
C GLU A 136 20.28 -15.77 1.36
#